data_4faec7730cfd6b7b7c96583e93073521
#
_entry.id   4faec7730cfd6b7b7c96583e93073521
#
_cell.length_a   1.000
_cell.length_b   1.000
_cell.length_c   1.000
_cell.angle_alpha   90.00
_cell.angle_beta   90.00
_cell.angle_gamma   90.00
#
_symmetry.space_group_name_H-M   'P 1'
#
loop_
_entity.id
_entity.type
_entity.pdbx_description
1 polymer ?
#
loop_
_entity_poly.entity_id
_entity_poly.type
_entity_poly.pdbx_seq_one_letter_code
_entity_poly.pdbx_strand_id
1 'polypeptide(L)'
;VIETVYYSMVSVIGIGLCGSKTGLILIAMEFALLYVNKKGIKYFILVAAAVYWAYGYGLLDTVIGRLLEGFTSGDLTTGRNTALALLMRNGYLNFNFLMGHAGTDLSERMIAALEYPPLRWAYLFGVWFSVLMCIILFLSPAIKILKNKNIKIFVVLIILILDVNSYNGITTQSDQMLLYCVSVFLLLNLSYAVRGNENEDMCSGTKSIYTR
;
A
#
# COMPACT_ATOMS: atom_id res chain seq x y z
N VAL A 1 -14.34 15.83 -9.55
CA VAL A 1 -14.19 16.34 -8.16
C VAL A 1 -15.24 15.74 -7.24
N ILE A 2 -16.53 15.78 -7.58
CA ILE A 2 -17.61 15.22 -6.75
C ILE A 2 -17.43 13.70 -6.56
N GLU A 3 -17.11 12.97 -7.63
CA GLU A 3 -16.83 11.53 -7.56
C GLU A 3 -15.66 11.21 -6.63
N THR A 4 -14.59 11.99 -6.70
CA THR A 4 -13.41 11.81 -5.82
C THR A 4 -13.78 11.96 -4.35
N VAL A 5 -14.60 12.97 -4.01
CA VAL A 5 -15.07 13.19 -2.63
C VAL A 5 -15.97 12.04 -2.18
N TYR A 6 -16.85 11.56 -3.06
CA TYR A 6 -17.72 10.43 -2.75
C TYR A 6 -16.90 9.16 -2.43
N TYR A 7 -15.95 8.79 -3.30
CA TYR A 7 -15.10 7.62 -3.04
C TYR A 7 -14.25 7.78 -1.78
N SER A 8 -13.71 8.98 -1.51
CA SER A 8 -12.98 9.24 -0.27
C SER A 8 -13.85 9.06 0.98
N MET A 9 -15.11 9.50 0.96
CA MET A 9 -16.03 9.28 2.07
C MET A 9 -16.37 7.81 2.28
N VAL A 10 -16.66 7.08 1.20
CA VAL A 10 -16.93 5.64 1.26
C VAL A 10 -15.73 4.88 1.81
N SER A 11 -14.52 5.26 1.40
CA SER A 11 -13.27 4.66 1.91
C SER A 11 -13.08 4.89 3.41
N VAL A 12 -13.35 6.10 3.91
CA VAL A 12 -13.28 6.42 5.36
C VAL A 12 -14.27 5.55 6.16
N ILE A 13 -15.52 5.47 5.69
CA ILE A 13 -16.55 4.65 6.34
C ILE A 13 -16.14 3.17 6.33
N GLY A 14 -15.68 2.66 5.17
CA GLY A 14 -15.26 1.28 5.03
C GLY A 14 -14.11 0.92 5.97
N ILE A 15 -13.10 1.80 6.11
CA ILE A 15 -11.97 1.58 7.01
C ILE A 15 -12.39 1.68 8.47
N GLY A 16 -13.27 2.61 8.80
CA GLY A 16 -13.86 2.68 10.15
C GLY A 16 -14.55 1.38 10.54
N LEU A 17 -15.36 0.83 9.63
CA LEU A 17 -16.07 -0.45 9.85
C LEU A 17 -15.12 -1.64 9.91
N CYS A 18 -14.05 -1.67 9.11
CA CYS A 18 -13.04 -2.74 9.11
C CYS A 18 -12.08 -2.69 10.29
N GLY A 19 -11.98 -1.56 10.99
CA GLY A 19 -11.07 -1.39 12.12
C GLY A 19 -9.58 -1.49 11.76
N SER A 20 -9.19 -1.18 10.52
CA SER A 20 -7.83 -1.33 10.02
C SER A 20 -6.96 -0.12 10.36
N LYS A 21 -5.91 -0.31 11.18
CA LYS A 21 -4.90 0.73 11.47
C LYS A 21 -4.14 1.16 10.22
N THR A 22 -3.71 0.19 9.41
CA THR A 22 -2.98 0.42 8.17
C THR A 22 -3.84 1.18 7.19
N GLY A 23 -5.12 0.80 7.05
CA GLY A 23 -6.07 1.49 6.21
C GLY A 23 -6.22 2.97 6.58
N LEU A 24 -6.21 3.31 7.88
CA LEU A 24 -6.28 4.70 8.33
C LEU A 24 -5.04 5.51 7.92
N ILE A 25 -3.85 4.93 8.01
CA ILE A 25 -2.61 5.57 7.56
C ILE A 25 -2.62 5.76 6.03
N LEU A 26 -3.06 4.75 5.27
CA LEU A 26 -3.12 4.81 3.81
C LEU A 26 -4.12 5.86 3.33
N ILE A 27 -5.29 5.98 3.96
CA ILE A 27 -6.25 7.05 3.67
C ILE A 27 -5.69 8.44 3.98
N ALA A 28 -4.96 8.59 5.10
CA ALA A 28 -4.32 9.87 5.42
C ALA A 28 -3.29 10.27 4.34
N MET A 29 -2.52 9.31 3.81
CA MET A 29 -1.61 9.54 2.69
C MET A 29 -2.36 9.88 1.40
N GLU A 30 -3.45 9.19 1.08
CA GLU A 30 -4.31 9.47 -0.07
C GLU A 30 -4.89 10.90 0.03
N PHE A 31 -5.39 11.28 1.18
CA PHE A 31 -5.92 12.62 1.40
C PHE A 31 -4.86 13.71 1.25
N ALA A 32 -3.65 13.46 1.75
CA ALA A 32 -2.54 14.39 1.52
C ALA A 32 -2.26 14.57 0.03
N LEU A 33 -2.30 13.52 -0.78
CA LEU A 33 -2.09 13.61 -2.23
C LEU A 33 -3.21 14.33 -2.97
N LEU A 34 -4.47 14.07 -2.60
CA LEU A 34 -5.63 14.58 -3.32
C LEU A 34 -5.96 16.03 -2.95
N TYR A 35 -5.82 16.39 -1.67
CA TYR A 35 -6.37 17.60 -1.12
C TYR A 35 -5.35 18.66 -0.68
N VAL A 36 -4.05 18.32 -0.60
CA VAL A 36 -3.00 19.30 -0.29
C VAL A 36 -2.66 20.15 -1.53
N ASN A 37 -3.65 20.93 -1.97
CA ASN A 37 -3.48 22.00 -2.95
C ASN A 37 -4.52 23.10 -2.68
N LYS A 38 -4.26 24.32 -3.21
CA LYS A 38 -5.13 25.49 -2.96
C LYS A 38 -6.61 25.29 -3.35
N LYS A 39 -6.88 24.43 -4.36
CA LYS A 39 -8.24 24.12 -4.81
C LYS A 39 -8.87 22.98 -4.00
N GLY A 40 -8.06 22.08 -3.47
CA GLY A 40 -8.49 20.90 -2.72
C GLY A 40 -8.84 21.18 -1.25
N ILE A 41 -8.36 22.28 -0.67
CA ILE A 41 -8.51 22.58 0.76
C ILE A 41 -9.98 22.63 1.23
N LYS A 42 -10.89 23.06 0.37
CA LYS A 42 -12.34 23.07 0.67
C LYS A 42 -12.89 21.66 0.85
N TYR A 43 -12.43 20.72 0.04
CA TYR A 43 -12.84 19.31 0.12
C TYR A 43 -12.17 18.60 1.30
N PHE A 44 -10.94 19.00 1.65
CA PHE A 44 -10.29 18.53 2.87
C PHE A 44 -11.11 18.86 4.12
N ILE A 45 -11.65 20.10 4.23
CA ILE A 45 -12.50 20.51 5.34
C ILE A 45 -13.76 19.63 5.40
N LEU A 46 -14.38 19.34 4.25
CA LEU A 46 -15.58 18.51 4.19
C LEU A 46 -15.31 17.07 4.63
N VAL A 47 -14.20 16.49 4.18
CA VAL A 47 -13.78 15.15 4.60
C VAL A 47 -13.39 15.14 6.08
N ALA A 48 -12.68 16.15 6.57
CA ALA A 48 -12.34 16.29 7.98
C ALA A 48 -13.60 16.39 8.87
N ALA A 49 -14.63 17.11 8.41
CA ALA A 49 -15.93 17.18 9.09
C ALA A 49 -16.61 15.81 9.12
N ALA A 50 -16.56 15.03 8.02
CA ALA A 50 -17.11 13.67 7.98
C ALA A 50 -16.38 12.71 8.92
N VAL A 51 -15.05 12.80 8.99
CA VAL A 51 -14.22 12.02 9.94
C VAL A 51 -14.56 12.40 11.38
N TYR A 52 -14.66 13.70 11.68
CA TYR A 52 -15.04 14.19 13.01
C TYR A 52 -16.44 13.70 13.41
N TRP A 53 -17.38 13.72 12.46
CA TRP A 53 -18.71 13.20 12.67
C TRP A 53 -18.68 11.68 12.95
N ALA A 54 -17.96 10.88 12.14
CA ALA A 54 -17.80 9.45 12.35
C ALA A 54 -17.16 9.13 13.72
N TYR A 55 -16.19 9.96 14.16
CA TYR A 55 -15.60 9.86 15.49
C TYR A 55 -16.64 10.13 16.59
N GLY A 56 -17.47 11.17 16.44
CA GLY A 56 -18.54 11.51 17.40
C GLY A 56 -19.60 10.41 17.57
N TYR A 57 -19.78 9.55 16.56
CA TYR A 57 -20.66 8.37 16.62
C TYR A 57 -19.95 7.08 17.08
N GLY A 58 -18.67 7.16 17.47
CA GLY A 58 -17.91 5.99 17.93
C GLY A 58 -17.50 5.01 16.83
N LEU A 59 -17.74 5.34 15.55
CA LEU A 59 -17.38 4.44 14.43
C LEU A 59 -15.87 4.22 14.30
N LEU A 60 -15.07 5.15 14.80
CA LEU A 60 -13.61 5.11 14.73
C LEU A 60 -12.95 4.66 16.05
N ASP A 61 -13.70 4.46 17.12
CA ASP A 61 -13.15 4.17 18.45
C ASP A 61 -12.29 2.92 18.46
N THR A 62 -12.72 1.86 17.77
CA THR A 62 -11.98 0.61 17.66
C THR A 62 -10.64 0.80 16.94
N VAL A 63 -10.61 1.62 15.87
CA VAL A 63 -9.40 1.88 15.08
C VAL A 63 -8.43 2.74 15.86
N ILE A 64 -8.93 3.82 16.48
CA ILE A 64 -8.14 4.76 17.27
C ILE A 64 -7.62 4.06 18.52
N GLY A 65 -8.45 3.28 19.21
CA GLY A 65 -8.04 2.49 20.38
C GLY A 65 -6.90 1.55 20.05
N ARG A 66 -7.02 0.77 18.96
CA ARG A 66 -5.95 -0.12 18.49
C ARG A 66 -4.67 0.61 18.09
N LEU A 67 -4.80 1.81 17.52
CA LEU A 67 -3.66 2.61 17.11
C LEU A 67 -2.92 3.17 18.32
N LEU A 68 -3.65 3.70 19.30
CA LEU A 68 -3.11 4.18 20.58
C LEU A 68 -2.44 3.05 21.36
N GLU A 69 -3.07 1.88 21.44
CA GLU A 69 -2.49 0.68 22.07
C GLU A 69 -1.17 0.28 21.39
N GLY A 70 -1.11 0.30 20.04
CA GLY A 70 0.13 0.05 19.31
C GLY A 70 1.24 1.05 19.62
N PHE A 71 0.91 2.34 19.78
CA PHE A 71 1.89 3.35 20.17
C PHE A 71 2.36 3.20 21.63
N THR A 72 1.46 2.87 22.54
CA THR A 72 1.80 2.69 23.97
C THR A 72 2.56 1.40 24.23
N SER A 73 2.24 0.32 23.51
CA SER A 73 2.93 -0.97 23.62
C SER A 73 4.27 -1.02 22.84
N GLY A 74 4.52 -0.02 21.98
CA GLY A 74 5.67 -0.02 21.08
C GLY A 74 5.58 -1.04 19.92
N ASP A 75 4.45 -1.74 19.77
CA ASP A 75 4.21 -2.70 18.70
C ASP A 75 2.98 -2.30 17.85
N LEU A 76 3.25 -1.56 16.79
CA LEU A 76 2.22 -1.17 15.80
C LEU A 76 1.68 -2.36 14.99
N THR A 77 2.35 -3.52 15.04
CA THR A 77 2.06 -4.69 14.21
C THR A 77 1.09 -5.68 14.86
N THR A 78 0.50 -5.32 15.99
CA THR A 78 -0.46 -6.18 16.71
C THR A 78 0.17 -7.52 17.15
N GLY A 79 1.43 -7.50 17.63
CA GLY A 79 2.13 -8.69 18.12
C GLY A 79 2.82 -9.54 17.06
N ARG A 80 2.74 -9.18 15.77
CA ARG A 80 3.38 -9.96 14.68
C ARG A 80 4.89 -9.99 14.81
N ASN A 81 5.51 -8.84 15.07
CA ASN A 81 6.97 -8.76 15.25
C ASN A 81 7.42 -9.55 16.48
N THR A 82 6.65 -9.52 17.56
CA THR A 82 6.92 -10.31 18.76
C THR A 82 6.79 -11.80 18.48
N ALA A 83 5.75 -12.22 17.76
CA ALA A 83 5.56 -13.61 17.34
C ALA A 83 6.68 -14.09 16.42
N LEU A 84 7.08 -13.26 15.44
CA LEU A 84 8.19 -13.55 14.53
C LEU A 84 9.51 -13.73 15.30
N ALA A 85 9.84 -12.79 16.19
CA ALA A 85 11.05 -12.84 17.00
C ALA A 85 11.09 -14.09 17.89
N LEU A 86 9.96 -14.45 18.50
CA LEU A 86 9.84 -15.63 19.36
C LEU A 86 10.04 -16.94 18.56
N LEU A 87 9.43 -17.04 17.38
CA LEU A 87 9.57 -18.23 16.53
C LEU A 87 10.99 -18.38 15.97
N MET A 88 11.63 -17.25 15.62
CA MET A 88 13.04 -17.27 15.20
C MET A 88 13.98 -17.67 16.35
N ARG A 89 13.77 -17.11 17.55
CA ARG A 89 14.57 -17.42 18.74
C ARG A 89 14.46 -18.89 19.16
N ASN A 90 13.30 -19.50 18.99
CA ASN A 90 13.03 -20.89 19.34
C ASN A 90 13.43 -21.87 18.21
N GLY A 91 13.98 -21.38 17.09
CA GLY A 91 14.39 -22.22 15.97
C GLY A 91 13.25 -22.82 15.14
N TYR A 92 12.00 -22.39 15.37
CA TYR A 92 10.85 -22.87 14.59
C TYR A 92 10.77 -22.26 13.17
N LEU A 93 11.39 -21.10 12.97
CA LEU A 93 11.51 -20.47 11.65
C LEU A 93 12.97 -20.45 11.21
N ASN A 94 13.27 -21.30 10.25
CA ASN A 94 14.57 -21.33 9.58
C ASN A 94 14.39 -20.91 8.13
N PHE A 95 15.08 -19.86 7.72
CA PHE A 95 15.11 -19.40 6.34
C PHE A 95 16.29 -20.03 5.59
N ASN A 96 15.99 -20.83 4.59
CA ASN A 96 17.02 -21.39 3.72
C ASN A 96 17.16 -20.50 2.48
N PHE A 97 18.40 -20.38 1.96
CA PHE A 97 18.65 -19.51 0.82
C PHE A 97 18.03 -20.04 -0.48
N LEU A 98 18.25 -21.32 -0.78
CA LEU A 98 17.82 -21.90 -2.07
C LEU A 98 16.47 -22.62 -2.02
N MET A 99 16.22 -23.33 -0.94
CA MET A 99 15.01 -24.16 -0.82
C MET A 99 14.20 -23.70 0.38
N GLY A 100 12.90 -23.55 0.16
CA GLY A 100 11.96 -23.25 1.25
C GLY A 100 11.30 -24.53 1.80
N HIS A 101 10.27 -24.31 2.59
CA HIS A 101 9.48 -25.34 3.27
C HIS A 101 8.12 -25.50 2.58
N ALA A 102 8.08 -25.46 1.24
CA ALA A 102 6.84 -25.63 0.48
C ALA A 102 6.22 -27.01 0.79
N GLY A 103 4.91 -27.02 1.06
CA GLY A 103 4.19 -28.25 1.41
C GLY A 103 4.19 -28.61 2.90
N THR A 104 4.83 -27.84 3.77
CA THR A 104 4.67 -28.00 5.22
C THR A 104 3.41 -27.31 5.73
N ASP A 105 2.65 -27.99 6.58
CA ASP A 105 1.51 -27.36 7.26
C ASP A 105 2.03 -26.31 8.26
N LEU A 106 1.58 -25.07 8.06
CA LEU A 106 1.91 -23.96 8.93
C LEU A 106 0.97 -23.97 10.15
N SER A 107 1.54 -23.94 11.34
CA SER A 107 0.75 -23.69 12.55
C SER A 107 0.14 -22.27 12.52
N GLU A 108 -0.97 -22.06 13.22
CA GLU A 108 -1.62 -20.73 13.28
C GLU A 108 -0.66 -19.62 13.71
N ARG A 109 0.24 -19.91 14.66
CA ARG A 109 1.28 -18.95 15.10
C ARG A 109 2.28 -18.61 14.00
N MET A 110 2.65 -19.58 13.17
CA MET A 110 3.54 -19.35 12.02
C MET A 110 2.82 -18.57 10.93
N ILE A 111 1.53 -18.85 10.69
CA ILE A 111 0.72 -18.09 9.74
C ILE A 111 0.68 -16.61 10.15
N ALA A 112 0.41 -16.32 11.43
CA ALA A 112 0.38 -14.95 11.94
C ALA A 112 1.75 -14.25 11.85
N ALA A 113 2.84 -14.94 12.17
CA ALA A 113 4.20 -14.38 12.08
C ALA A 113 4.65 -14.14 10.63
N LEU A 114 4.19 -14.99 9.69
CA LEU A 114 4.51 -14.91 8.26
C LEU A 114 3.46 -14.13 7.45
N GLU A 115 2.74 -13.20 8.08
CA GLU A 115 1.77 -12.34 7.38
C GLU A 115 2.39 -11.33 6.41
N TYR A 116 3.70 -11.12 6.48
CA TYR A 116 4.42 -10.30 5.49
C TYR A 116 4.75 -11.13 4.24
N PRO A 117 4.25 -10.77 3.06
CA PRO A 117 4.46 -11.53 1.83
C PRO A 117 5.93 -11.89 1.55
N PRO A 118 6.91 -10.97 1.68
CA PRO A 118 8.31 -11.33 1.47
C PRO A 118 8.83 -12.40 2.43
N LEU A 119 8.44 -12.35 3.70
CA LEU A 119 8.84 -13.36 4.69
C LEU A 119 8.20 -14.71 4.41
N ARG A 120 6.94 -14.71 3.99
CA ARG A 120 6.23 -15.94 3.63
C ARG A 120 6.84 -16.60 2.39
N TRP A 121 7.15 -15.82 1.35
CA TRP A 121 7.86 -16.34 0.19
C TRP A 121 9.25 -16.87 0.55
N ALA A 122 9.99 -16.16 1.41
CA ALA A 122 11.31 -16.62 1.86
C ALA A 122 11.23 -17.93 2.63
N TYR A 123 10.22 -18.11 3.46
CA TYR A 123 10.02 -19.35 4.21
C TYR A 123 9.58 -20.50 3.31
N LEU A 124 8.59 -20.29 2.44
CA LEU A 124 8.01 -21.36 1.60
C LEU A 124 8.89 -21.75 0.42
N PHE A 125 9.56 -20.80 -0.24
CA PHE A 125 10.24 -21.02 -1.52
C PHE A 125 11.74 -20.71 -1.47
N GLY A 126 12.24 -20.20 -0.35
CA GLY A 126 13.63 -19.77 -0.19
C GLY A 126 13.82 -18.25 -0.32
N VAL A 127 14.87 -17.75 0.30
CA VAL A 127 15.16 -16.31 0.37
C VAL A 127 15.39 -15.72 -1.02
N TRP A 128 16.12 -16.40 -1.90
CA TRP A 128 16.39 -15.92 -3.25
C TRP A 128 15.11 -15.70 -4.07
N PHE A 129 14.11 -16.61 -3.92
CA PHE A 129 12.81 -16.47 -4.58
C PHE A 129 12.08 -15.24 -4.08
N SER A 130 12.08 -15.00 -2.76
CA SER A 130 11.49 -13.81 -2.17
C SER A 130 12.12 -12.53 -2.70
N VAL A 131 13.45 -12.48 -2.80
CA VAL A 131 14.17 -11.33 -3.37
C VAL A 131 13.79 -11.12 -4.83
N LEU A 132 13.72 -12.18 -5.62
CA LEU A 132 13.30 -12.10 -7.03
C LEU A 132 11.87 -11.53 -7.15
N MET A 133 10.94 -12.04 -6.35
CA MET A 133 9.56 -11.55 -6.34
C MET A 133 9.47 -10.09 -5.91
N CYS A 134 10.23 -9.66 -4.90
CA CYS A 134 10.30 -8.25 -4.49
C CYS A 134 10.84 -7.35 -5.61
N ILE A 135 11.86 -7.81 -6.35
CA ILE A 135 12.40 -7.05 -7.49
C ILE A 135 11.35 -6.93 -8.60
N ILE A 136 10.68 -8.02 -8.95
CA ILE A 136 9.70 -8.03 -10.06
C ILE A 136 8.45 -7.24 -9.69
N LEU A 137 7.87 -7.50 -8.51
CA LEU A 137 6.57 -6.96 -8.15
C LEU A 137 6.65 -5.53 -7.59
N PHE A 138 7.71 -5.18 -6.86
CA PHE A 138 7.79 -3.89 -6.17
C PHE A 138 8.83 -2.96 -6.79
N LEU A 139 10.06 -3.42 -6.95
CA LEU A 139 11.16 -2.55 -7.35
C LEU A 139 11.09 -2.18 -8.84
N SER A 140 10.81 -3.14 -9.73
CA SER A 140 10.75 -2.90 -11.18
C SER A 140 9.70 -1.84 -11.57
N PRO A 141 8.42 -1.93 -11.13
CA PRO A 141 7.45 -0.89 -11.43
C PRO A 141 7.80 0.46 -10.78
N ALA A 142 8.35 0.46 -9.56
CA ALA A 142 8.78 1.67 -8.89
C ALA A 142 9.86 2.43 -9.69
N ILE A 143 10.88 1.73 -10.16
CA ILE A 143 11.94 2.31 -10.99
C ILE A 143 11.38 2.85 -12.31
N LYS A 144 10.46 2.11 -12.97
CA LYS A 144 9.86 2.54 -14.23
C LYS A 144 9.04 3.83 -14.07
N ILE A 145 8.22 3.91 -13.03
CA ILE A 145 7.41 5.11 -12.74
C ILE A 145 8.31 6.31 -12.37
N LEU A 146 9.35 6.10 -11.57
CA LEU A 146 10.32 7.15 -11.23
C LEU A 146 11.06 7.68 -12.47
N LYS A 147 11.44 6.81 -13.40
CA LYS A 147 12.05 7.22 -14.68
C LYS A 147 11.12 8.11 -15.51
N ASN A 148 9.82 7.94 -15.38
CA ASN A 148 8.82 8.80 -16.03
C ASN A 148 8.58 10.12 -15.26
N LYS A 149 9.30 10.38 -14.16
CA LYS A 149 9.22 11.58 -13.31
C LYS A 149 7.84 11.89 -12.74
N ASN A 150 6.95 10.90 -12.68
CA ASN A 150 5.60 11.08 -12.18
C ASN A 150 5.51 10.72 -10.68
N ILE A 151 5.85 11.70 -9.84
CA ILE A 151 5.88 11.51 -8.38
C ILE A 151 4.50 11.14 -7.79
N LYS A 152 3.41 11.64 -8.36
CA LYS A 152 2.06 11.34 -7.87
C LYS A 152 1.71 9.86 -8.05
N ILE A 153 1.96 9.32 -9.24
CA ILE A 153 1.73 7.90 -9.54
C ILE A 153 2.69 7.04 -8.72
N PHE A 154 3.92 7.50 -8.50
CA PHE A 154 4.88 6.81 -7.63
C PHE A 154 4.35 6.68 -6.19
N VAL A 155 3.79 7.75 -5.62
CA VAL A 155 3.23 7.69 -4.26
C VAL A 155 2.01 6.76 -4.20
N VAL A 156 1.14 6.75 -5.23
CA VAL A 156 0.04 5.78 -5.32
C VAL A 156 0.57 4.34 -5.36
N LEU A 157 1.65 4.08 -6.11
CA LEU A 157 2.28 2.76 -6.11
C LEU A 157 2.82 2.39 -4.72
N ILE A 158 3.46 3.33 -4.01
CA ILE A 158 3.94 3.07 -2.63
C ILE A 158 2.79 2.73 -1.70
N ILE A 159 1.67 3.46 -1.77
CA ILE A 159 0.46 3.15 -1.00
C ILE A 159 -0.01 1.72 -1.29
N LEU A 160 -0.10 1.33 -2.55
CA LEU A 160 -0.49 -0.01 -2.96
C LEU A 160 0.48 -1.09 -2.45
N ILE A 161 1.80 -0.84 -2.51
CA ILE A 161 2.83 -1.75 -1.97
C ILE A 161 2.69 -1.89 -0.45
N LEU A 162 2.46 -0.80 0.27
CA LEU A 162 2.26 -0.82 1.73
C LEU A 162 0.99 -1.60 2.09
N ASP A 163 -0.09 -1.40 1.35
CA ASP A 163 -1.34 -2.12 1.56
C ASP A 163 -1.16 -3.63 1.43
N VAL A 164 -0.63 -4.10 0.30
CA VAL A 164 -0.46 -5.54 0.06
C VAL A 164 0.59 -6.19 0.97
N ASN A 165 1.51 -5.43 1.54
CA ASN A 165 2.48 -5.94 2.52
C ASN A 165 1.95 -5.90 3.96
N SER A 166 0.79 -5.30 4.20
CA SER A 166 0.18 -5.27 5.54
C SER A 166 -0.57 -6.55 5.91
N TYR A 167 -0.81 -7.43 4.95
CA TYR A 167 -1.50 -8.71 5.12
C TYR A 167 -1.06 -9.73 4.06
N ASN A 168 -1.41 -11.00 4.28
CA ASN A 168 -1.00 -12.13 3.41
C ASN A 168 -1.72 -12.25 2.07
N GLY A 169 -2.58 -11.33 1.70
CA GLY A 169 -3.48 -11.45 0.55
C GLY A 169 -2.79 -11.93 -0.72
N ILE A 170 -1.72 -11.27 -1.14
CA ILE A 170 -1.01 -11.62 -2.39
C ILE A 170 -0.24 -12.95 -2.35
N THR A 171 -0.12 -13.58 -1.20
CA THR A 171 0.57 -14.90 -1.08
C THR A 171 -0.40 -16.06 -0.91
N THR A 172 -1.62 -15.79 -0.50
CA THR A 172 -2.62 -16.81 -0.17
C THR A 172 -3.82 -16.83 -1.11
N GLN A 173 -4.12 -15.67 -1.71
CA GLN A 173 -5.31 -15.47 -2.54
C GLN A 173 -4.89 -15.03 -3.94
N SER A 174 -5.19 -15.85 -4.93
CA SER A 174 -4.84 -15.59 -6.33
C SER A 174 -5.53 -14.35 -6.90
N ASP A 175 -6.75 -14.05 -6.45
CA ASP A 175 -7.51 -12.86 -6.81
C ASP A 175 -6.85 -11.57 -6.34
N GLN A 176 -6.30 -11.55 -5.13
CA GLN A 176 -5.55 -10.41 -4.59
C GLN A 176 -4.25 -10.17 -5.37
N MET A 177 -3.55 -11.23 -5.73
CA MET A 177 -2.36 -11.13 -6.57
C MET A 177 -2.71 -10.59 -7.96
N LEU A 178 -3.80 -11.07 -8.56
CA LEU A 178 -4.27 -10.58 -9.84
C LEU A 178 -4.65 -9.10 -9.77
N LEU A 179 -5.42 -8.70 -8.75
CA LEU A 179 -5.81 -7.31 -8.52
C LEU A 179 -4.60 -6.40 -8.39
N TYR A 180 -3.59 -6.82 -7.63
CA TYR A 180 -2.33 -6.10 -7.50
C TYR A 180 -1.64 -5.92 -8.87
N CYS A 181 -1.46 -7.00 -9.62
CA CYS A 181 -0.81 -6.97 -10.93
C CYS A 181 -1.55 -6.06 -11.94
N VAL A 182 -2.90 -6.13 -11.97
CA VAL A 182 -3.73 -5.25 -12.81
C VAL A 182 -3.56 -3.79 -12.39
N SER A 183 -3.58 -3.50 -11.09
CA SER A 183 -3.41 -2.14 -10.57
C SER A 183 -2.03 -1.57 -10.93
N VAL A 184 -0.96 -2.35 -10.78
CA VAL A 184 0.40 -1.95 -11.19
C VAL A 184 0.47 -1.72 -12.70
N PHE A 185 -0.13 -2.58 -13.51
CA PHE A 185 -0.20 -2.41 -14.96
C PHE A 185 -0.90 -1.11 -15.35
N LEU A 186 -2.03 -0.78 -14.72
CA LEU A 186 -2.75 0.47 -14.97
C LEU A 186 -1.91 1.70 -14.57
N LEU A 187 -1.24 1.66 -13.41
CA LEU A 187 -0.35 2.74 -12.96
C LEU A 187 0.83 2.95 -13.91
N LEU A 188 1.42 1.89 -14.43
CA LEU A 188 2.49 1.97 -15.42
C LEU A 188 2.00 2.61 -16.71
N ASN A 189 0.87 2.17 -17.27
CA ASN A 189 0.29 2.76 -18.47
C ASN A 189 -0.05 4.24 -18.28
N LEU A 190 -0.65 4.59 -17.14
CA LEU A 190 -0.94 5.99 -16.81
C LEU A 190 0.34 6.83 -16.75
N SER A 191 1.43 6.30 -16.18
CA SER A 191 2.70 7.01 -16.11
C SER A 191 3.32 7.28 -17.48
N TYR A 192 3.16 6.36 -18.44
CA TYR A 192 3.61 6.55 -19.81
C TYR A 192 2.74 7.56 -20.57
N ALA A 193 1.42 7.51 -20.41
CA ALA A 193 0.49 8.44 -21.05
C ALA A 193 0.75 9.90 -20.63
N VAL A 194 0.97 10.15 -19.34
CA VAL A 194 1.29 11.48 -18.83
C VAL A 194 2.60 12.00 -19.43
N ARG A 195 3.63 11.16 -19.53
CA ARG A 195 4.91 11.54 -20.14
C ARG A 195 4.78 11.82 -21.64
N GLY A 196 3.93 11.07 -22.35
CA GLY A 196 3.66 11.31 -23.78
C GLY A 196 3.07 12.69 -24.02
N ASN A 197 2.08 13.09 -23.27
CA ASN A 197 1.45 14.40 -23.38
C ASN A 197 2.42 15.56 -23.07
N GLU A 198 3.28 15.43 -22.05
CA GLU A 198 4.29 16.45 -21.75
C GLU A 198 5.28 16.67 -22.90
N ASN A 199 5.65 15.60 -23.63
CA ASN A 199 6.54 15.70 -24.79
C ASN A 199 5.84 16.34 -25.99
N GLU A 200 4.56 16.07 -26.22
CA GLU A 200 3.78 16.70 -27.30
C GLU A 200 3.60 18.20 -27.06
N ASP A 201 3.32 18.61 -25.83
CA ASP A 201 3.19 20.02 -25.44
C ASP A 201 4.52 20.77 -25.61
N MET A 202 5.66 20.17 -25.28
CA MET A 202 6.98 20.75 -25.54
C MET A 202 7.28 20.91 -27.03
N CYS A 203 6.92 19.92 -27.85
CA CYS A 203 7.12 20.00 -29.31
C CYS A 203 6.21 21.03 -29.97
N SER A 204 4.96 21.19 -29.50
CA SER A 204 4.03 22.19 -30.04
C SER A 204 4.41 23.61 -29.64
N GLY A 205 4.91 23.82 -28.42
CA GLY A 205 5.41 25.10 -27.93
C GLY A 205 6.62 25.62 -28.70
N THR A 206 7.50 24.72 -29.17
CA THR A 206 8.70 25.08 -29.93
C THR A 206 8.35 25.52 -31.36
N LYS A 207 7.29 24.99 -31.96
CA LYS A 207 6.83 25.41 -33.28
C LYS A 207 6.26 26.83 -33.32
N SER A 208 5.70 27.33 -32.22
CA SER A 208 5.15 28.68 -32.10
C SER A 208 6.21 29.78 -32.06
N ILE A 209 7.47 29.47 -31.73
CA ILE A 209 8.56 30.46 -31.62
C ILE A 209 9.22 30.75 -33.00
N TYR A 210 9.12 29.83 -33.95
CA TYR A 210 9.74 29.96 -35.27
C TYR A 210 8.81 30.54 -36.38
N THR A 211 7.58 30.93 -36.03
CA THR A 211 6.58 31.50 -36.97
C THR A 211 6.22 32.95 -36.67
N ARG A 212 7.10 33.71 -36.04
CA ARG A 212 7.00 35.19 -35.91
C ARG A 212 8.23 35.88 -36.48
#